data_8a7192808eb4dd390381cda092af1a03
#
_entry.id   8a7192808eb4dd390381cda092af1a03
#
_cell.length_a   1.000
_cell.length_b   1.000
_cell.length_c   1.000
_cell.angle_alpha   90.00
_cell.angle_beta   90.00
_cell.angle_gamma   90.00
#
_symmetry.space_group_name_H-M   'P 1'
#
loop_
_entity.id
_entity.type
_entity.pdbx_description
1 polymer ?
#
loop_
_entity_poly.entity_id
_entity_poly.type
_entity_poly.pdbx_seq_one_letter_code
_entity_poly.pdbx_strand_id
1 'polypeptide(L)'
;MPRRSTAATGAAAQNRSVALDGTWSVRRTGGWLPPLVGVRKRIRGDRGTTSLGPLPGVPFRVVGTALRYRPPLSGFVDLLEADGPDRFRGRATFRGRELGRFAMERVRE
;
A
#
# COMPACT_ATOMS: atom_id res chain seq x y z
N MET A 1 17.61 -5.92 28.83
CA MET A 1 17.44 -5.52 27.46
C MET A 1 16.36 -4.49 27.22
N PRO A 2 16.08 -3.66 28.19
CA PRO A 2 14.97 -2.70 28.03
C PRO A 2 15.13 -1.75 26.86
N ARG A 3 16.33 -1.28 26.58
CA ARG A 3 16.52 -0.35 25.48
C ARG A 3 16.26 -0.97 24.13
N ARG A 4 16.21 -2.28 24.08
CA ARG A 4 15.89 -2.97 22.84
C ARG A 4 14.49 -2.63 22.36
N SER A 5 13.55 -2.46 23.27
CA SER A 5 12.19 -2.18 22.85
C SER A 5 12.08 -0.81 22.16
N THR A 6 12.80 0.20 22.66
CA THR A 6 12.83 1.52 22.02
C THR A 6 13.46 1.43 20.65
N ALA A 7 14.61 0.77 20.53
CA ALA A 7 15.28 0.61 19.27
C ALA A 7 14.42 -0.22 18.32
N ALA A 8 13.77 -1.25 18.83
CA ALA A 8 12.90 -2.09 18.01
C ALA A 8 11.71 -1.30 17.46
N THR A 9 11.16 -0.37 18.24
CA THR A 9 10.04 0.43 17.77
C THR A 9 10.45 1.31 16.60
N GLY A 10 11.59 2.00 16.72
CA GLY A 10 12.09 2.83 15.63
C GLY A 10 12.48 2.00 14.42
N ALA A 11 13.13 0.88 14.64
CA ALA A 11 13.52 -0.01 13.56
C ALA A 11 12.29 -0.60 12.87
N ALA A 12 11.26 -0.96 13.61
CA ALA A 12 10.04 -1.49 13.03
C ALA A 12 9.34 -0.48 12.13
N ALA A 13 9.31 0.79 12.52
CA ALA A 13 8.72 1.83 11.70
C ALA A 13 9.51 2.04 10.41
N GLN A 14 10.83 2.07 10.49
CA GLN A 14 11.68 2.16 9.30
C GLN A 14 11.57 0.92 8.43
N ASN A 15 11.52 -0.25 9.03
CA ASN A 15 11.41 -1.49 8.29
C ASN A 15 10.08 -1.59 7.53
N ARG A 16 9.01 -1.02 8.07
CA ARG A 16 7.74 -0.99 7.36
C ARG A 16 7.82 -0.14 6.11
N SER A 17 8.47 1.03 6.18
CA SER A 17 8.68 1.86 4.99
C SER A 17 9.50 1.13 3.95
N VAL A 18 10.61 0.52 4.37
CA VAL A 18 11.45 -0.25 3.46
C VAL A 18 10.70 -1.46 2.92
N ALA A 19 9.89 -2.11 3.77
CA ALA A 19 9.13 -3.28 3.36
C ALA A 19 8.11 -2.96 2.27
N LEU A 20 7.64 -1.72 2.21
CA LEU A 20 6.69 -1.29 1.18
C LEU A 20 7.36 -0.83 -0.10
N ASP A 21 8.67 -0.54 -0.08
CA ASP A 21 9.37 -0.09 -1.28
C ASP A 21 9.33 -1.15 -2.36
N GLY A 22 9.12 -0.71 -3.59
CA GLY A 22 9.16 -1.58 -4.76
C GLY A 22 7.94 -1.46 -5.63
N THR A 23 7.81 -2.39 -6.54
CA THR A 23 6.69 -2.51 -7.46
C THR A 23 5.82 -3.68 -7.03
N TRP A 24 4.52 -3.43 -6.98
CA TRP A 24 3.54 -4.40 -6.49
C TRP A 24 2.46 -4.64 -7.52
N SER A 25 2.14 -5.90 -7.77
CA SER A 25 0.95 -6.25 -8.53
C SER A 25 -0.23 -6.31 -7.56
N VAL A 26 -1.40 -5.85 -8.02
CA VAL A 26 -2.59 -5.71 -7.20
C VAL A 26 -3.70 -6.54 -7.80
N ARG A 27 -4.43 -7.28 -6.96
CA ARG A 27 -5.61 -8.03 -7.39
C ARG A 27 -6.73 -7.87 -6.37
N ARG A 28 -7.95 -7.84 -6.87
CA ARG A 28 -9.11 -7.77 -6.00
C ARG A 28 -9.30 -9.09 -5.25
N THR A 29 -9.63 -9.01 -3.97
CA THR A 29 -9.98 -10.18 -3.17
C THR A 29 -11.40 -10.13 -2.63
N GLY A 30 -12.07 -8.99 -2.71
CA GLY A 30 -13.45 -8.89 -2.25
C GLY A 30 -14.03 -7.50 -2.40
N GLY A 31 -15.32 -7.39 -2.17
CA GLY A 31 -16.04 -6.11 -2.14
C GLY A 31 -16.37 -5.54 -3.49
N TRP A 32 -16.53 -4.22 -3.52
CA TRP A 32 -17.05 -3.47 -4.66
C TRP A 32 -15.99 -2.97 -5.63
N LEU A 33 -14.74 -3.31 -5.42
CA LEU A 33 -13.70 -2.86 -6.34
C LEU A 33 -13.91 -3.50 -7.71
N PRO A 34 -13.62 -2.76 -8.79
CA PRO A 34 -13.60 -3.37 -10.11
C PRO A 34 -12.45 -4.38 -10.19
N PRO A 35 -12.46 -5.26 -11.19
CA PRO A 35 -11.31 -6.12 -11.42
C PRO A 35 -10.04 -5.29 -11.55
N LEU A 36 -9.00 -5.67 -10.80
CA LEU A 36 -7.77 -4.91 -10.74
C LEU A 36 -6.67 -5.49 -11.63
N VAL A 37 -7.06 -6.12 -12.72
CA VAL A 37 -6.12 -6.71 -13.68
C VAL A 37 -5.24 -5.62 -14.27
N GLY A 38 -3.93 -5.80 -14.15
CA GLY A 38 -2.97 -4.83 -14.67
C GLY A 38 -2.69 -3.64 -13.76
N VAL A 39 -3.34 -3.57 -12.61
CA VAL A 39 -3.07 -2.50 -11.65
C VAL A 39 -1.76 -2.78 -10.92
N ARG A 40 -0.94 -1.78 -10.82
CA ARG A 40 0.33 -1.85 -10.09
C ARG A 40 0.50 -0.65 -9.19
N LYS A 41 1.18 -0.88 -8.07
CA LYS A 41 1.62 0.20 -7.19
C LYS A 41 3.13 0.24 -7.18
N ARG A 42 3.67 1.45 -7.27
CA ARG A 42 5.10 1.69 -7.13
C ARG A 42 5.31 2.57 -5.93
N ILE A 43 6.13 2.10 -5.00
CA ILE A 43 6.33 2.78 -3.71
C ILE A 43 7.80 3.01 -3.49
N ARG A 44 8.13 4.22 -3.08
CA ARG A 44 9.48 4.60 -2.69
C ARG A 44 9.42 5.54 -1.51
N GLY A 45 9.86 5.05 -0.35
CA GLY A 45 9.81 5.83 0.87
C GLY A 45 8.38 6.17 1.26
N ASP A 46 8.08 7.45 1.36
CA ASP A 46 6.77 7.95 1.77
C ASP A 46 5.85 8.31 0.60
N ARG A 47 6.20 7.91 -0.62
CA ARG A 47 5.46 8.26 -1.84
C ARG A 47 5.26 7.05 -2.73
N GLY A 48 4.21 7.11 -3.50
CA GLY A 48 4.00 6.11 -4.51
C GLY A 48 2.92 6.50 -5.49
N THR A 49 2.70 5.61 -6.45
CA THR A 49 1.64 5.77 -7.45
C THR A 49 0.94 4.45 -7.67
N THR A 50 -0.35 4.55 -7.98
CA THR A 50 -1.14 3.43 -8.49
C THR A 50 -1.36 3.66 -9.97
N SER A 51 -1.03 2.68 -10.80
CA SER A 51 -1.15 2.81 -12.24
C SER A 51 -1.88 1.62 -12.84
N LEU A 52 -2.44 1.83 -14.02
CA LEU A 52 -3.10 0.79 -14.81
C LEU A 52 -2.49 0.82 -16.21
N GLY A 53 -1.65 -0.18 -16.50
CA GLY A 53 -0.97 -0.26 -17.79
C GLY A 53 -0.16 0.99 -18.09
N PRO A 54 -0.27 1.55 -19.31
CA PRO A 54 0.50 2.74 -19.70
C PRO A 54 -0.10 4.05 -19.23
N LEU A 55 -1.24 4.03 -18.55
CA LEU A 55 -1.89 5.27 -18.09
C LEU A 55 -1.08 5.92 -16.98
N PRO A 56 -1.14 7.27 -16.87
CA PRO A 56 -0.47 7.96 -15.78
C PRO A 56 -0.91 7.45 -14.42
N GLY A 57 0.03 7.34 -13.50
CA GLY A 57 -0.25 6.87 -12.16
C GLY A 57 -0.96 7.91 -11.30
N VAL A 58 -1.72 7.44 -10.34
CA VAL A 58 -2.38 8.28 -9.35
C VAL A 58 -1.51 8.31 -8.09
N PRO A 59 -1.03 9.49 -7.68
CA PRO A 59 -0.08 9.58 -6.58
C PRO A 59 -0.74 9.41 -5.22
N PHE A 60 0.01 8.85 -4.28
CA PHE A 60 -0.38 8.75 -2.89
C PHE A 60 0.82 8.98 -1.98
N ARG A 61 0.54 9.19 -0.70
CA ARG A 61 1.54 9.22 0.36
C ARG A 61 1.43 7.98 1.22
N VAL A 62 2.58 7.53 1.69
CA VAL A 62 2.66 6.39 2.61
C VAL A 62 2.77 6.94 4.03
N VAL A 63 1.79 6.62 4.86
CA VAL A 63 1.78 7.01 6.27
C VAL A 63 1.60 5.73 7.08
N GLY A 64 2.71 5.22 7.62
CA GLY A 64 2.71 3.90 8.25
C GLY A 64 2.37 2.83 7.23
N THR A 65 1.25 2.15 7.43
CA THR A 65 0.74 1.16 6.48
C THR A 65 -0.50 1.66 5.74
N ALA A 66 -0.74 2.96 5.73
CA ALA A 66 -1.82 3.56 4.98
C ALA A 66 -1.29 4.27 3.74
N LEU A 67 -1.97 4.07 2.61
CA LEU A 67 -1.67 4.79 1.38
C LEU A 67 -2.77 5.83 1.18
N ARG A 68 -2.42 7.09 1.38
CA ARG A 68 -3.37 8.21 1.29
C ARG A 68 -3.24 8.88 -0.06
N TYR A 69 -4.29 8.83 -0.84
CA TYR A 69 -4.27 9.43 -2.18
C TYR A 69 -4.31 10.95 -2.08
N ARG A 70 -3.67 11.59 -3.07
CA ARG A 70 -3.59 13.04 -3.16
C ARG A 70 -4.75 13.60 -3.98
N PRO A 71 -5.04 14.92 -3.87
CA PRO A 71 -6.08 15.50 -4.70
C PRO A 71 -5.86 15.19 -6.19
N PRO A 72 -6.92 14.95 -6.97
CA PRO A 72 -8.34 15.11 -6.60
C PRO A 72 -8.93 13.88 -5.89
N LEU A 73 -8.13 12.85 -5.60
CA LEU A 73 -8.62 11.62 -5.01
C LEU A 73 -8.46 11.59 -3.48
N SER A 74 -8.34 12.76 -2.86
CA SER A 74 -8.32 12.86 -1.40
C SER A 74 -9.56 12.21 -0.80
N GLY A 75 -9.39 11.47 0.27
CA GLY A 75 -10.47 10.70 0.85
C GLY A 75 -10.35 9.22 0.54
N PHE A 76 -9.68 8.86 -0.53
CA PHE A 76 -9.31 7.48 -0.77
C PHE A 76 -8.08 7.13 0.05
N VAL A 77 -8.17 6.04 0.80
CA VAL A 77 -7.07 5.52 1.63
C VAL A 77 -7.07 4.01 1.52
N ASP A 78 -5.92 3.46 1.20
CA ASP A 78 -5.70 2.02 1.26
C ASP A 78 -5.05 1.69 2.59
N LEU A 79 -5.63 0.78 3.34
CA LEU A 79 -5.09 0.31 4.60
C LEU A 79 -4.46 -1.05 4.38
N LEU A 80 -3.18 -1.17 4.68
CA LEU A 80 -2.39 -2.37 4.38
C LEU A 80 -2.06 -3.14 5.64
N GLU A 81 -2.00 -4.45 5.48
CA GLU A 81 -1.57 -5.37 6.52
C GLU A 81 -0.62 -6.38 5.90
N ALA A 82 0.54 -6.56 6.52
CA ALA A 82 1.54 -7.48 6.00
C ALA A 82 1.01 -8.92 6.03
N ASP A 83 1.28 -9.63 4.95
CA ASP A 83 0.87 -11.02 4.78
C ASP A 83 2.05 -11.83 4.22
N GLY A 84 3.20 -11.65 4.84
CA GLY A 84 4.45 -12.23 4.41
C GLY A 84 5.43 -11.17 3.95
N PRO A 85 6.68 -11.55 3.63
CA PRO A 85 7.73 -10.59 3.29
C PRO A 85 7.46 -9.83 1.98
N ASP A 86 6.77 -10.47 1.03
CA ASP A 86 6.52 -9.88 -0.29
C ASP A 86 5.04 -9.78 -0.60
N ARG A 87 4.21 -9.75 0.43
CA ARG A 87 2.75 -9.68 0.29
C ARG A 87 2.13 -8.77 1.32
N PHE A 88 1.10 -8.05 0.88
CA PHE A 88 0.23 -7.28 1.75
C PHE A 88 -1.23 -7.54 1.37
N ARG A 89 -2.08 -7.51 2.38
CA ARG A 89 -3.54 -7.42 2.17
C ARG A 89 -3.94 -5.98 2.38
N GLY A 90 -4.86 -5.51 1.56
CA GLY A 90 -5.32 -4.14 1.66
C GLY A 90 -6.82 -4.02 1.70
N ARG A 91 -7.27 -2.95 2.33
CA ARG A 91 -8.66 -2.51 2.27
C ARG A 91 -8.69 -1.15 1.62
N ALA A 92 -9.40 -1.04 0.51
CA ALA A 92 -9.62 0.23 -0.14
C ALA A 92 -10.78 0.93 0.56
N THR A 93 -10.56 2.15 1.01
CA THR A 93 -11.58 2.91 1.72
C THR A 93 -11.79 4.26 1.06
N PHE A 94 -12.99 4.82 1.22
CA PHE A 94 -13.31 6.18 0.86
C PHE A 94 -13.99 6.85 2.04
N ARG A 95 -13.34 7.89 2.58
CA ARG A 95 -13.80 8.61 3.77
C ARG A 95 -14.16 7.66 4.93
N GLY A 96 -13.28 6.67 5.14
CA GLY A 96 -13.42 5.71 6.22
C GLY A 96 -14.33 4.52 5.94
N ARG A 97 -14.98 4.49 4.78
CA ARG A 97 -15.86 3.37 4.42
C ARG A 97 -15.11 2.38 3.53
N GLU A 98 -15.16 1.12 3.87
CA GLU A 98 -14.54 0.08 3.06
C GLU A 98 -15.29 -0.08 1.74
N LEU A 99 -14.56 0.03 0.64
CA LEU A 99 -15.09 -0.23 -0.71
C LEU A 99 -14.81 -1.65 -1.16
N GLY A 100 -13.70 -2.20 -0.76
CA GLY A 100 -13.33 -3.53 -1.15
C GLY A 100 -11.96 -3.90 -0.61
N ARG A 101 -11.54 -5.11 -0.97
CA ARG A 101 -10.28 -5.67 -0.50
C ARG A 101 -9.43 -6.13 -1.67
N PHE A 102 -8.13 -6.06 -1.48
CA PHE A 102 -7.18 -6.48 -2.50
C PHE A 102 -5.96 -7.12 -1.83
N ALA A 103 -5.19 -7.80 -2.64
CA ALA A 103 -3.88 -8.30 -2.25
C ALA A 103 -2.85 -7.70 -3.18
N MET A 104 -1.69 -7.41 -2.64
CA MET A 104 -0.55 -7.00 -3.46
C MET A 104 0.62 -7.92 -3.22
N GLU A 105 1.29 -8.25 -4.31
CA GLU A 105 2.49 -9.06 -4.30
C GLU A 105 3.62 -8.29 -4.96
N ARG A 106 4.81 -8.41 -4.37
CA ARG A 106 5.97 -7.74 -4.93
C ARG A 106 6.33 -8.33 -6.27
N VAL A 107 6.53 -7.46 -7.25
CA VAL A 107 6.98 -7.87 -8.57
C VAL A 107 8.50 -7.99 -8.51
N ARG A 108 9.00 -9.11 -8.93
CA ARG A 108 10.44 -9.33 -9.04
C ARG A 108 10.89 -8.92 -10.43
N GLU A 109 11.90 -8.11 -10.47
CA GLU A 109 12.47 -7.62 -11.72
C GLU A 109 13.85 -8.21 -11.94
#